data_e124cfc205d61e7559a250f3faf2aadf
#
_entry.id   e124cfc205d61e7559a250f3faf2aadf
#
_cell.length_a   1.000
_cell.length_b   1.000
_cell.length_c   1.000
_cell.angle_alpha   90.00
_cell.angle_beta   90.00
_cell.angle_gamma   90.00
#
_symmetry.space_group_name_H-M   'P 1'
#
loop_
_entity.id
_entity.type
_entity.pdbx_description
1 polymer ?
#
loop_
_entity_poly.entity_id
_entity_poly.type
_entity_poly.pdbx_seq_one_letter_code
_entity_poly.pdbx_strand_id
1 'polypeptide(L)'
;LLAICADMLYWPTMLKTVRLLGNEDEQGRMFGIMEAGRGLMDTIVAFCALGIFSAFGSNAAGLRMAILFYSIVPGIIGIIMYFLLEPDAKPVKAAETGDHVSANKQAWEGVVRALKDKKIWLVSFNIFFVYSVYCGLTYFIPFLQEAYALPAALIGAYGIINQYGLKMLGGPVGGIVSDKVLHSATKYL
;
A
#
# COMPACT_ATOMS: atom_id res chain seq x y z
N LEU A 1 7.48 15.01 6.38
CA LEU A 1 7.48 15.14 4.91
C LEU A 1 7.13 13.83 4.23
N LEU A 2 7.81 12.69 4.52
CA LEU A 2 7.55 11.39 3.90
C LEU A 2 6.09 10.93 4.07
N ALA A 3 5.51 11.04 5.26
CA ALA A 3 4.12 10.65 5.51
C ALA A 3 3.14 11.50 4.67
N ILE A 4 3.36 12.80 4.54
CA ILE A 4 2.52 13.67 3.70
C ILE A 4 2.61 13.26 2.23
N CYS A 5 3.82 13.00 1.73
CA CYS A 5 3.99 12.60 0.33
C CYS A 5 3.42 11.21 0.05
N ALA A 6 3.67 10.23 0.94
CA ALA A 6 3.24 8.86 0.73
C ALA A 6 1.74 8.67 1.00
N ASP A 7 1.24 9.15 2.13
CA ASP A 7 -0.13 8.84 2.55
C ASP A 7 -1.17 9.82 2.00
N MET A 8 -0.82 11.09 1.83
CA MET A 8 -1.78 12.09 1.36
C MET A 8 -1.76 12.31 -0.15
N LEU A 9 -0.62 12.14 -0.83
CA LEU A 9 -0.53 12.40 -2.27
C LEU A 9 -0.46 11.10 -3.08
N TYR A 10 0.50 10.23 -2.78
CA TYR A 10 0.75 9.04 -3.57
C TYR A 10 -0.37 8.02 -3.44
N TRP A 11 -0.78 7.69 -2.21
CA TRP A 11 -1.75 6.62 -1.97
C TRP A 11 -3.12 6.87 -2.59
N PRO A 12 -3.78 8.03 -2.41
CA PRO A 12 -5.06 8.32 -3.05
C PRO A 12 -4.97 8.36 -4.58
N THR A 13 -3.86 8.88 -5.14
CA THR A 13 -3.65 8.94 -6.59
C THR A 13 -3.54 7.54 -7.18
N MET A 14 -2.78 6.64 -6.52
CA MET A 14 -2.63 5.26 -6.93
C MET A 14 -3.96 4.50 -6.89
N LEU A 15 -4.73 4.63 -5.80
CA LEU A 15 -6.06 4.01 -5.70
C LEU A 15 -7.00 4.50 -6.78
N LYS A 16 -7.00 5.80 -7.08
CA LYS A 16 -7.79 6.38 -8.18
C LYS A 16 -7.38 5.80 -9.53
N THR A 17 -6.09 5.68 -9.80
CA THR A 17 -5.57 5.12 -11.06
C THR A 17 -6.01 3.68 -11.23
N VAL A 18 -5.86 2.84 -10.20
CA VAL A 18 -6.31 1.43 -10.26
C VAL A 18 -7.81 1.33 -10.49
N ARG A 19 -8.61 2.19 -9.84
CA ARG A 19 -10.06 2.22 -10.01
C ARG A 19 -10.47 2.58 -11.44
N LEU A 20 -9.69 3.39 -12.14
CA LEU A 20 -9.97 3.79 -13.53
C LEU A 20 -9.55 2.74 -14.57
N LEU A 21 -8.74 1.75 -14.19
CA LEU A 21 -8.23 0.71 -15.10
C LEU A 21 -9.21 -0.45 -15.32
N GLY A 22 -10.20 -0.64 -14.46
CA GLY A 22 -11.13 -1.78 -14.54
C GLY A 22 -12.60 -1.37 -14.45
N ASN A 23 -13.48 -2.29 -14.89
CA ASN A 23 -14.92 -2.14 -14.72
C ASN A 23 -15.33 -2.35 -13.26
N GLU A 24 -16.56 -1.94 -12.89
CA GLU A 24 -17.05 -2.06 -11.51
C GLU A 24 -17.05 -3.50 -10.98
N ASP A 25 -17.30 -4.48 -11.86
CA ASP A 25 -17.35 -5.92 -11.51
C ASP A 25 -15.96 -6.55 -11.35
N GLU A 26 -14.87 -5.87 -11.75
CA GLU A 26 -13.49 -6.37 -11.73
C GLU A 26 -12.60 -5.65 -10.70
N GLN A 27 -13.17 -4.74 -9.92
CA GLN A 27 -12.41 -3.90 -8.99
C GLN A 27 -11.67 -4.72 -7.93
N GLY A 28 -12.29 -5.76 -7.38
CA GLY A 28 -11.66 -6.64 -6.39
C GLY A 28 -10.41 -7.31 -6.96
N ARG A 29 -10.50 -7.84 -8.19
CA ARG A 29 -9.37 -8.47 -8.86
C ARG A 29 -8.25 -7.47 -9.19
N MET A 30 -8.58 -6.26 -9.63
CA MET A 30 -7.62 -5.21 -9.93
C MET A 30 -6.83 -4.80 -8.69
N PHE A 31 -7.52 -4.54 -7.58
CA PHE A 31 -6.88 -4.25 -6.30
C PHE A 31 -6.08 -5.43 -5.76
N GLY A 32 -6.58 -6.67 -5.95
CA GLY A 32 -5.88 -7.89 -5.57
C GLY A 32 -4.56 -8.06 -6.33
N ILE A 33 -4.53 -7.83 -7.64
CA ILE A 33 -3.33 -7.89 -8.49
C ILE A 33 -2.34 -6.77 -8.09
N MET A 34 -2.83 -5.57 -7.85
CA MET A 34 -2.01 -4.45 -7.38
C MET A 34 -1.32 -4.79 -6.06
N GLU A 35 -2.06 -5.31 -5.08
CA GLU A 35 -1.50 -5.69 -3.78
C GLU A 35 -0.52 -6.87 -3.88
N ALA A 36 -0.78 -7.83 -4.79
CA ALA A 36 0.16 -8.92 -5.07
C ALA A 36 1.47 -8.39 -5.67
N GLY A 37 1.39 -7.53 -6.66
CA GLY A 37 2.55 -6.90 -7.29
C GLY A 37 3.36 -6.10 -6.28
N ARG A 38 2.67 -5.32 -5.44
CA ARG A 38 3.31 -4.57 -4.36
C ARG A 38 3.99 -5.50 -3.35
N GLY A 39 3.29 -6.56 -2.88
CA GLY A 39 3.86 -7.53 -1.95
C GLY A 39 5.07 -8.27 -2.52
N LEU A 40 5.05 -8.61 -3.82
CA LEU A 40 6.18 -9.21 -4.52
C LEU A 40 7.40 -8.27 -4.53
N MET A 41 7.21 -7.02 -4.95
CA MET A 41 8.29 -6.03 -5.01
C MET A 41 8.83 -5.69 -3.62
N ASP A 42 7.95 -5.51 -2.64
CA ASP A 42 8.34 -5.28 -1.24
C ASP A 42 9.18 -6.45 -0.71
N THR A 43 8.80 -7.70 -1.03
CA THR A 43 9.54 -8.91 -0.64
C THR A 43 10.94 -8.94 -1.27
N ILE A 44 11.05 -8.69 -2.57
CA ILE A 44 12.34 -8.68 -3.29
C ILE A 44 13.26 -7.61 -2.70
N VAL A 45 12.78 -6.39 -2.58
CA VAL A 45 13.57 -5.25 -2.07
C VAL A 45 13.99 -5.49 -0.62
N ALA A 46 13.10 -6.05 0.22
CA ALA A 46 13.41 -6.34 1.61
C ALA A 46 14.46 -7.46 1.76
N PHE A 47 14.39 -8.53 0.94
CA PHE A 47 15.43 -9.56 0.94
C PHE A 47 16.77 -9.05 0.40
N CYS A 48 16.78 -8.18 -0.61
CA CYS A 48 18.00 -7.51 -1.07
C CYS A 48 18.64 -6.68 0.05
N ALA A 49 17.84 -5.89 0.76
CA ALA A 49 18.31 -5.09 1.89
C ALA A 49 18.84 -5.96 3.04
N LEU A 50 18.16 -7.06 3.36
CA LEU A 50 18.60 -8.03 4.37
C LEU A 50 19.91 -8.71 3.95
N GLY A 51 20.07 -9.04 2.66
CA GLY A 51 21.30 -9.59 2.10
C GLY A 51 22.46 -8.61 2.23
N ILE A 52 22.26 -7.33 1.90
CA ILE A 52 23.24 -6.26 2.09
C ILE A 52 23.59 -6.13 3.57
N PHE A 53 22.62 -6.05 4.45
CA PHE A 53 22.85 -5.97 5.90
C PHE A 53 23.70 -7.12 6.42
N SER A 54 23.42 -8.35 5.99
CA SER A 54 24.15 -9.56 6.40
C SER A 54 25.55 -9.61 5.81
N ALA A 55 25.74 -9.21 4.55
CA ALA A 55 27.02 -9.20 3.87
C ALA A 55 28.03 -8.20 4.49
N PHE A 56 27.54 -7.09 5.01
CA PHE A 56 28.36 -6.08 5.70
C PHE A 56 28.47 -6.30 7.22
N GLY A 57 28.21 -7.50 7.70
CA GLY A 57 28.53 -7.95 9.05
C GLY A 57 27.42 -7.78 10.09
N SER A 58 26.17 -7.55 9.67
CA SER A 58 24.99 -7.43 10.57
C SER A 58 25.16 -6.45 11.74
N ASN A 59 25.87 -5.37 11.50
CA ASN A 59 26.22 -4.32 12.46
C ASN A 59 25.81 -2.92 11.95
N ALA A 60 26.28 -1.88 12.62
CA ALA A 60 25.99 -0.50 12.23
C ALA A 60 26.46 -0.14 10.79
N ALA A 61 27.50 -0.78 10.26
CA ALA A 61 27.94 -0.57 8.88
C ALA A 61 26.95 -1.21 7.90
N GLY A 62 26.51 -2.45 8.15
CA GLY A 62 25.48 -3.14 7.37
C GLY A 62 24.15 -2.37 7.36
N LEU A 63 23.76 -1.79 8.51
CA LEU A 63 22.56 -0.96 8.60
C LEU A 63 22.68 0.31 7.73
N ARG A 64 23.82 0.98 7.74
CA ARG A 64 24.06 2.16 6.89
C ARG A 64 23.97 1.82 5.40
N MET A 65 24.52 0.69 4.99
CA MET A 65 24.44 0.23 3.60
C MET A 65 23.02 -0.12 3.18
N ALA A 66 22.23 -0.76 4.05
CA ALA A 66 20.83 -1.02 3.82
C ALA A 66 20.02 0.29 3.70
N ILE A 67 20.27 1.29 4.54
CA ILE A 67 19.61 2.61 4.45
C ILE A 67 19.96 3.31 3.13
N LEU A 68 21.21 3.27 2.70
CA LEU A 68 21.64 3.82 1.41
C LEU A 68 20.93 3.13 0.25
N PHE A 69 20.83 1.81 0.28
CA PHE A 69 20.09 1.03 -0.70
C PHE A 69 18.60 1.47 -0.77
N TYR A 70 17.92 1.57 0.37
CA TYR A 70 16.52 2.05 0.43
C TYR A 70 16.34 3.50 0.00
N SER A 71 17.40 4.31 0.02
CA SER A 71 17.35 5.69 -0.45
C SER A 71 17.59 5.80 -1.96
N ILE A 72 18.55 5.04 -2.48
CA ILE A 72 18.98 5.10 -3.88
C ILE A 72 17.96 4.43 -4.80
N VAL A 73 17.45 3.23 -4.45
CA VAL A 73 16.55 2.47 -5.32
C VAL A 73 15.27 3.22 -5.65
N PRO A 74 14.51 3.76 -4.68
CA PRO A 74 13.32 4.57 -4.99
C PRO A 74 13.65 5.85 -5.75
N GLY A 75 14.81 6.45 -5.48
CA GLY A 75 15.28 7.63 -6.22
C GLY A 75 15.46 7.35 -7.70
N ILE A 76 16.15 6.25 -8.04
CA ILE A 76 16.34 5.81 -9.43
C ILE A 76 14.99 5.48 -10.08
N ILE A 77 14.12 4.73 -9.39
CA ILE A 77 12.80 4.38 -9.88
C ILE A 77 11.96 5.64 -10.14
N GLY A 78 12.01 6.61 -9.23
CA GLY A 78 11.31 7.89 -9.38
C GLY A 78 11.76 8.67 -10.62
N ILE A 79 13.07 8.70 -10.90
CA ILE A 79 13.62 9.32 -12.11
C ILE A 79 13.16 8.56 -13.36
N ILE A 80 13.23 7.23 -13.36
CA ILE A 80 12.78 6.40 -14.47
C ILE A 80 11.29 6.63 -14.75
N MET A 81 10.46 6.64 -13.71
CA MET A 81 9.02 6.88 -13.83
C MET A 81 8.72 8.27 -14.35
N TYR A 82 9.49 9.28 -13.97
CA TYR A 82 9.31 10.64 -14.49
C TYR A 82 9.48 10.73 -16.02
N PHE A 83 10.40 9.92 -16.59
CA PHE A 83 10.62 9.87 -18.04
C PHE A 83 9.69 8.91 -18.78
N LEU A 84 9.20 7.86 -18.11
CA LEU A 84 8.33 6.84 -18.72
C LEU A 84 6.85 7.17 -18.64
N LEU A 85 6.41 7.91 -17.62
CA LEU A 85 5.03 8.32 -17.51
C LEU A 85 4.76 9.46 -18.49
N GLU A 86 4.02 9.16 -19.55
CA GLU A 86 3.48 10.19 -20.42
C GLU A 86 2.57 11.14 -19.62
N PRO A 87 2.69 12.48 -19.82
CA PRO A 87 1.87 13.46 -19.10
C PRO A 87 0.41 13.48 -19.53
N ASP A 88 -0.15 12.36 -19.98
CA ASP A 88 -1.49 12.30 -20.53
C ASP A 88 -2.41 11.32 -19.80
N ALA A 89 -2.79 11.69 -18.61
CA ALA A 89 -4.22 11.57 -18.37
C ALA A 89 -4.84 12.94 -18.66
N LYS A 90 -5.49 13.11 -19.81
CA LYS A 90 -6.52 14.16 -19.94
C LYS A 90 -7.31 14.11 -18.65
N PRO A 91 -7.45 15.21 -17.89
CA PRO A 91 -8.24 15.18 -16.68
C PRO A 91 -9.57 14.54 -17.11
N VAL A 92 -9.90 13.38 -16.51
CA VAL A 92 -11.21 12.76 -16.70
C VAL A 92 -12.16 13.92 -16.46
N LYS A 93 -12.82 14.39 -17.51
CA LYS A 93 -13.76 15.50 -17.43
C LYS A 93 -14.67 15.13 -16.26
N ALA A 94 -14.47 15.81 -15.13
CA ALA A 94 -15.49 15.80 -14.10
C ALA A 94 -16.77 16.13 -14.86
N ALA A 95 -17.74 15.21 -14.81
CA ALA A 95 -18.96 15.29 -15.56
C ALA A 95 -19.36 16.77 -15.62
N GLU A 96 -19.46 17.30 -16.83
CA GLU A 96 -19.83 18.69 -17.09
C GLU A 96 -21.25 18.90 -16.53
N THR A 97 -21.33 19.11 -15.24
CA THR A 97 -22.44 19.82 -14.63
C THR A 97 -22.00 21.27 -14.63
N GLY A 98 -22.56 22.00 -15.56
CA GLY A 98 -22.25 23.39 -15.84
C GLY A 98 -22.58 24.34 -14.70
N ASP A 99 -21.71 24.35 -13.70
CA ASP A 99 -21.64 25.42 -12.71
C ASP A 99 -20.15 25.60 -12.36
N HIS A 100 -19.65 26.80 -12.56
CA HIS A 100 -18.29 27.22 -12.21
C HIS A 100 -18.09 27.29 -10.68
N VAL A 101 -18.47 26.22 -9.96
CA VAL A 101 -18.15 26.08 -8.54
C VAL A 101 -16.68 25.75 -8.44
N SER A 102 -15.91 26.58 -7.77
CA SER A 102 -14.48 26.38 -7.55
C SER A 102 -14.21 24.92 -7.13
N ALA A 103 -13.26 24.24 -7.80
CA ALA A 103 -12.89 22.85 -7.51
C ALA A 103 -12.61 22.59 -6.02
N ASN A 104 -12.11 23.59 -5.31
CA ASN A 104 -11.90 23.56 -3.86
C ASN A 104 -13.22 23.48 -3.08
N LYS A 105 -14.28 24.16 -3.52
CA LYS A 105 -15.58 24.12 -2.86
C LYS A 105 -16.24 22.74 -3.05
N GLN A 106 -16.19 22.19 -4.25
CA GLN A 106 -16.67 20.82 -4.52
C GLN A 106 -15.92 19.77 -3.71
N ALA A 107 -14.59 19.89 -3.60
CA ALA A 107 -13.78 19.01 -2.77
C ALA A 107 -14.18 19.10 -1.29
N TRP A 108 -14.36 20.31 -0.76
CA TRP A 108 -14.76 20.54 0.62
C TRP A 108 -16.18 19.99 0.91
N GLU A 109 -17.13 20.25 0.02
CA GLU A 109 -18.49 19.70 0.14
C GLU A 109 -18.48 18.16 0.10
N GLY A 110 -17.61 17.56 -0.73
CA GLY A 110 -17.37 16.12 -0.78
C GLY A 110 -16.87 15.57 0.57
N VAL A 111 -15.89 16.24 1.19
CA VAL A 111 -15.37 15.87 2.53
C VAL A 111 -16.47 15.99 3.60
N VAL A 112 -17.22 17.07 3.63
CA VAL A 112 -18.32 17.26 4.59
C VAL A 112 -19.42 16.23 4.41
N ARG A 113 -19.74 15.85 3.16
CA ARG A 113 -20.71 14.79 2.86
C ARG A 113 -20.20 13.44 3.35
N ALA A 114 -18.93 13.11 3.09
CA ALA A 114 -18.30 11.90 3.56
C ALA A 114 -18.31 11.79 5.09
N LEU A 115 -17.99 12.87 5.80
CA LEU A 115 -18.03 12.89 7.28
C LEU A 115 -19.43 12.73 7.87
N LYS A 116 -20.47 13.04 7.11
CA LYS A 116 -21.88 12.87 7.55
C LYS A 116 -22.43 11.48 7.23
N ASP A 117 -21.78 10.71 6.37
CA ASP A 117 -22.26 9.39 5.97
C ASP A 117 -21.84 8.32 6.99
N LYS A 118 -22.84 7.71 7.64
CA LYS A 118 -22.63 6.64 8.63
C LYS A 118 -21.91 5.41 8.04
N LYS A 119 -22.09 5.12 6.75
CA LYS A 119 -21.41 3.99 6.08
C LYS A 119 -19.92 4.21 6.02
N ILE A 120 -19.48 5.43 5.76
CA ILE A 120 -18.05 5.78 5.72
C ILE A 120 -17.42 5.57 7.10
N TRP A 121 -18.10 5.97 8.17
CA TRP A 121 -17.63 5.72 9.53
C TRP A 121 -17.51 4.23 9.85
N LEU A 122 -18.50 3.44 9.47
CA LEU A 122 -18.50 1.99 9.70
C LEU A 122 -17.32 1.32 8.98
N VAL A 123 -17.08 1.65 7.71
CA VAL A 123 -15.93 1.17 6.94
C VAL A 123 -14.62 1.63 7.58
N SER A 124 -14.53 2.89 8.00
CA SER A 124 -13.33 3.45 8.64
C SER A 124 -13.01 2.74 9.95
N PHE A 125 -14.00 2.45 10.79
CA PHE A 125 -13.82 1.68 12.01
C PHE A 125 -13.38 0.24 11.73
N ASN A 126 -13.96 -0.40 10.72
CA ASN A 126 -13.54 -1.74 10.31
C ASN A 126 -12.05 -1.73 9.93
N ILE A 127 -11.64 -0.82 9.05
CA ILE A 127 -10.25 -0.66 8.65
C ILE A 127 -9.36 -0.39 9.88
N PHE A 128 -9.78 0.50 10.77
CA PHE A 128 -9.02 0.84 11.98
C PHE A 128 -8.77 -0.40 12.85
N PHE A 129 -9.79 -1.22 13.12
CA PHE A 129 -9.63 -2.42 13.93
C PHE A 129 -8.74 -3.46 13.27
N VAL A 130 -8.91 -3.71 11.97
CA VAL A 130 -8.06 -4.64 11.22
C VAL A 130 -6.60 -4.17 11.23
N TYR A 131 -6.36 -2.88 10.99
CA TYR A 131 -5.01 -2.32 11.04
C TYR A 131 -4.40 -2.33 12.45
N SER A 132 -5.20 -2.15 13.49
CA SER A 132 -4.72 -2.23 14.88
C SER A 132 -4.17 -3.61 15.19
N VAL A 133 -4.87 -4.68 14.76
CA VAL A 133 -4.38 -6.06 14.89
C VAL A 133 -3.12 -6.27 14.05
N TYR A 134 -3.11 -5.79 12.80
CA TYR A 134 -1.95 -5.89 11.92
C TYR A 134 -0.71 -5.19 12.51
N CYS A 135 -0.86 -3.99 13.05
CA CYS A 135 0.22 -3.28 13.75
C CYS A 135 0.70 -4.05 14.98
N GLY A 136 -0.21 -4.67 15.73
CA GLY A 136 0.14 -5.54 16.87
C GLY A 136 1.05 -6.70 16.50
N LEU A 137 0.86 -7.30 15.32
CA LEU A 137 1.70 -8.39 14.84
C LEU A 137 3.16 -7.99 14.60
N THR A 138 3.44 -6.72 14.33
CA THR A 138 4.84 -6.25 14.15
C THR A 138 5.66 -6.36 15.43
N TYR A 139 5.03 -6.33 16.60
CA TYR A 139 5.70 -6.51 17.89
C TYR A 139 6.15 -7.96 18.15
N PHE A 140 5.70 -8.93 17.36
CA PHE A 140 6.23 -10.30 17.43
C PHE A 140 7.70 -10.39 17.04
N ILE A 141 8.18 -9.48 16.18
CA ILE A 141 9.57 -9.46 15.72
C ILE A 141 10.54 -9.22 16.89
N PRO A 142 10.45 -8.12 17.66
CA PRO A 142 11.30 -7.93 18.85
C PRO A 142 11.06 -8.99 19.92
N PHE A 143 9.83 -9.46 20.11
CA PHE A 143 9.54 -10.54 21.04
C PHE A 143 10.32 -11.83 20.72
N LEU A 144 10.37 -12.24 19.44
CA LEU A 144 11.15 -13.41 19.03
C LEU A 144 12.65 -13.21 19.26
N GLN A 145 13.15 -11.99 19.13
CA GLN A 145 14.54 -11.66 19.40
C GLN A 145 14.87 -11.75 20.89
N GLU A 146 14.04 -11.17 21.74
CA GLU A 146 14.27 -11.13 23.20
C GLU A 146 14.02 -12.47 23.87
N ALA A 147 12.94 -13.19 23.50
CA ALA A 147 12.55 -14.43 24.14
C ALA A 147 13.36 -15.65 23.68
N TYR A 148 13.78 -15.67 22.41
CA TYR A 148 14.42 -16.85 21.81
C TYR A 148 15.87 -16.60 21.34
N ALA A 149 16.39 -15.38 21.48
CA ALA A 149 17.75 -14.97 21.06
C ALA A 149 18.11 -15.42 19.64
N LEU A 150 17.14 -15.40 18.72
CA LEU A 150 17.34 -15.81 17.33
C LEU A 150 18.25 -14.85 16.58
N PRO A 151 19.04 -15.33 15.60
CA PRO A 151 19.88 -14.47 14.77
C PRO A 151 19.05 -13.41 14.03
N ALA A 152 19.56 -12.18 13.95
CA ALA A 152 18.87 -11.03 13.32
C ALA A 152 18.44 -11.31 11.86
N ALA A 153 19.25 -12.09 11.12
CA ALA A 153 18.93 -12.47 9.73
C ALA A 153 17.68 -13.39 9.67
N LEU A 154 17.54 -14.35 10.59
CA LEU A 154 16.36 -15.23 10.67
C LEU A 154 15.09 -14.46 11.03
N ILE A 155 15.20 -13.56 12.00
CA ILE A 155 14.08 -12.71 12.43
C ILE A 155 13.67 -11.75 11.29
N GLY A 156 14.65 -11.17 10.59
CA GLY A 156 14.43 -10.35 9.42
C GLY A 156 13.70 -11.10 8.31
N ALA A 157 14.15 -12.32 7.98
CA ALA A 157 13.51 -13.17 6.99
C ALA A 157 12.06 -13.54 7.38
N TYR A 158 11.84 -13.91 8.64
CA TYR A 158 10.48 -14.13 9.16
C TYR A 158 9.59 -12.91 9.01
N GLY A 159 10.09 -11.73 9.40
CA GLY A 159 9.36 -10.47 9.25
C GLY A 159 8.97 -10.17 7.79
N ILE A 160 9.90 -10.37 6.86
CA ILE A 160 9.67 -10.17 5.42
C ILE A 160 8.58 -11.12 4.92
N ILE A 161 8.67 -12.40 5.21
CA ILE A 161 7.69 -13.40 4.77
C ILE A 161 6.31 -13.11 5.37
N ASN A 162 6.25 -12.81 6.66
CA ASN A 162 5.00 -12.54 7.36
C ASN A 162 4.33 -11.25 6.86
N GLN A 163 5.09 -10.20 6.65
CA GLN A 163 4.55 -8.88 6.33
C GLN A 163 4.29 -8.70 4.83
N TYR A 164 5.14 -9.23 3.97
CA TYR A 164 5.08 -9.00 2.53
C TYR A 164 4.75 -10.26 1.73
N GLY A 165 5.32 -11.41 2.10
CA GLY A 165 5.14 -12.66 1.37
C GLY A 165 3.70 -13.16 1.41
N LEU A 166 3.05 -13.14 2.56
CA LEU A 166 1.64 -13.53 2.70
C LEU A 166 0.70 -12.58 1.96
N LYS A 167 1.04 -11.31 1.86
CA LYS A 167 0.30 -10.30 1.11
C LYS A 167 0.26 -10.58 -0.38
N MET A 168 1.37 -11.08 -0.93
CA MET A 168 1.48 -11.48 -2.33
C MET A 168 0.45 -12.55 -2.71
N LEU A 169 0.17 -13.49 -1.80
CA LEU A 169 -0.83 -14.55 -2.02
C LEU A 169 -2.25 -14.10 -1.62
N GLY A 170 -2.37 -13.37 -0.52
CA GLY A 170 -3.65 -12.91 0.03
C GLY A 170 -4.38 -11.92 -0.87
N GLY A 171 -3.66 -11.04 -1.56
CA GLY A 171 -4.24 -10.05 -2.46
C GLY A 171 -5.08 -10.67 -3.59
N PRO A 172 -4.53 -11.54 -4.44
CA PRO A 172 -5.26 -12.19 -5.52
C PRO A 172 -6.42 -13.07 -5.01
N VAL A 173 -6.19 -13.83 -3.93
CA VAL A 173 -7.23 -14.69 -3.34
C VAL A 173 -8.39 -13.83 -2.84
N GLY A 174 -8.12 -12.77 -2.10
CA GLY A 174 -9.13 -11.84 -1.60
C GLY A 174 -9.88 -11.15 -2.75
N GLY A 175 -9.19 -10.74 -3.81
CA GLY A 175 -9.80 -10.14 -5.00
C GLY A 175 -10.73 -11.09 -5.72
N ILE A 176 -10.32 -12.35 -5.95
CA ILE A 176 -11.15 -13.37 -6.60
C ILE A 176 -12.39 -13.71 -5.74
N VAL A 177 -12.22 -13.83 -4.42
CA VAL A 177 -13.32 -14.09 -3.51
C VAL A 177 -14.32 -12.93 -3.51
N SER A 178 -13.82 -11.69 -3.48
CA SER A 178 -14.65 -10.48 -3.56
C SER A 178 -15.50 -10.48 -4.82
N ASP A 179 -14.91 -10.71 -6.00
CA ASP A 179 -15.60 -10.59 -7.28
C ASP A 179 -16.51 -11.79 -7.57
N LYS A 180 -16.07 -13.03 -7.26
CA LYS A 180 -16.81 -14.24 -7.62
C LYS A 180 -17.82 -14.71 -6.58
N VAL A 181 -17.52 -14.52 -5.29
CA VAL A 181 -18.35 -15.04 -4.19
C VAL A 181 -19.28 -13.96 -3.67
N LEU A 182 -18.77 -12.73 -3.47
CA LEU A 182 -19.54 -11.64 -2.90
C LEU A 182 -20.31 -10.81 -3.95
N HIS A 183 -20.06 -11.01 -5.23
CA HIS A 183 -20.75 -10.36 -6.37
C HIS A 183 -20.85 -8.82 -6.30
N SER A 184 -20.06 -8.20 -5.51
CA SER A 184 -19.83 -6.76 -5.30
C SER A 184 -19.58 -6.48 -3.81
N ALA A 185 -18.43 -5.94 -3.48
CA ALA A 185 -18.08 -5.53 -2.12
C ALA A 185 -19.06 -4.50 -1.52
N THR A 186 -19.79 -3.78 -2.36
CA THR A 186 -20.77 -2.75 -1.97
C THR A 186 -22.09 -3.29 -1.45
N LYS A 187 -22.42 -4.56 -1.67
CA LYS A 187 -23.69 -5.14 -1.23
C LYS A 187 -23.66 -5.64 0.22
N TYR A 188 -22.46 -5.76 0.82
CA TYR A 188 -22.26 -6.39 2.13
C TYR A 188 -21.54 -5.47 3.14
N LEU A 189 -21.29 -4.22 2.78
CA LEU A 189 -20.88 -3.13 3.65
C LEU A 189 -22.08 -2.24 4.01
#